data_c9246b94b67ed2dc532be4e8ff98bcf0
#
_entry.id   c9246b94b67ed2dc532be4e8ff98bcf0
#
_cell.length_a   1.000
_cell.length_b   1.000
_cell.length_c   1.000
_cell.angle_alpha   90.00
_cell.angle_beta   90.00
_cell.angle_gamma   90.00
#
_symmetry.space_group_name_H-M   'P 1'
#
loop_
_entity.id
_entity.type
_entity.pdbx_description
1 polymer ?
#
loop_
_entity_poly.entity_id
_entity_poly.type
_entity_poly.pdbx_seq_one_letter_code
_entity_poly.pdbx_strand_id
1 'polypeptide(L)'
;MGYLKHARVQHFLRTIRTQCRKCNVRFTLAKGYEVNAEGERCQGYFLEPDHRLGIEGRLAVAVGGRRTADWLFTLAHEYAHFLQWRDDAPVWREKDYWTLEAQTEREALEICRNFKLPIPRRVLLAEHRRYMKKISKYKPVR
;
A
#
# COMPACT_ATOMS: atom_id res chain seq x y z
N MET A 1 -19.30 -6.32 5.72
CA MET A 1 -19.00 -5.44 6.88
C MET A 1 -18.24 -6.14 8.00
N GLY A 2 -18.20 -7.46 8.02
CA GLY A 2 -17.50 -8.20 9.07
C GLY A 2 -16.02 -7.86 9.23
N TYR A 3 -15.32 -7.62 8.13
CA TYR A 3 -13.88 -7.34 8.18
C TYR A 3 -13.54 -5.98 8.80
N LEU A 4 -14.37 -4.94 8.57
CA LEU A 4 -14.11 -3.63 9.16
C LEU A 4 -14.19 -3.66 10.68
N LYS A 5 -14.95 -4.60 11.24
CA LYS A 5 -15.07 -4.81 12.69
C LYS A 5 -14.07 -5.83 13.22
N HIS A 6 -13.31 -6.48 12.33
CA HIS A 6 -12.33 -7.48 12.73
C HIS A 6 -11.20 -6.82 13.54
N ALA A 7 -10.90 -7.38 14.72
CA ALA A 7 -9.94 -6.77 15.65
C ALA A 7 -8.56 -6.54 15.02
N ARG A 8 -8.08 -7.48 14.21
CA ARG A 8 -6.78 -7.37 13.55
C ARG A 8 -6.76 -6.31 12.45
N VAL A 9 -7.87 -6.17 11.71
CA VAL A 9 -8.02 -5.11 10.71
C VAL A 9 -8.01 -3.76 11.43
N GLN A 10 -8.76 -3.61 12.51
CA GLN A 10 -8.79 -2.38 13.28
C GLN A 10 -7.40 -2.03 13.84
N HIS A 11 -6.69 -3.03 14.35
CA HIS A 11 -5.31 -2.82 14.84
C HIS A 11 -4.39 -2.34 13.71
N PHE A 12 -4.47 -2.94 12.53
CA PHE A 12 -3.70 -2.55 11.36
C PHE A 12 -4.00 -1.10 10.96
N LEU A 13 -5.28 -0.76 10.84
CA LEU A 13 -5.70 0.60 10.47
C LEU A 13 -5.24 1.64 11.50
N ARG A 14 -5.36 1.33 12.80
CA ARG A 14 -4.88 2.23 13.85
C ARG A 14 -3.37 2.43 13.80
N THR A 15 -2.62 1.35 13.54
CA THR A 15 -1.17 1.41 13.41
C THR A 15 -0.77 2.33 12.26
N ILE A 16 -1.39 2.15 11.10
CA ILE A 16 -1.10 3.00 9.93
C ILE A 16 -1.44 4.46 10.24
N ARG A 17 -2.62 4.70 10.81
CA ARG A 17 -3.07 6.05 11.12
C ARG A 17 -2.11 6.76 12.08
N THR A 18 -1.65 6.05 13.11
CA THR A 18 -0.71 6.59 14.09
C THR A 18 0.64 6.89 13.44
N GLN A 19 1.18 5.97 12.66
CA GLN A 19 2.47 6.15 12.01
C GLN A 19 2.44 7.28 10.98
N CYS A 20 1.39 7.34 10.17
CA CYS A 20 1.22 8.41 9.19
C CYS A 20 1.14 9.78 9.86
N ARG A 21 0.39 9.89 10.96
CA ARG A 21 0.26 11.14 11.69
C ARG A 21 1.61 11.64 12.22
N LYS A 22 2.46 10.74 12.71
CA LYS A 22 3.79 11.09 13.20
C LYS A 22 4.71 11.61 12.11
N CYS A 23 4.44 11.27 10.86
CA CYS A 23 5.30 11.61 9.73
C CYS A 23 4.69 12.64 8.79
N ASN A 24 3.65 13.36 9.23
CA ASN A 24 2.96 14.36 8.41
C ASN A 24 2.39 13.77 7.11
N VAL A 25 1.78 12.59 7.22
CA VAL A 25 1.12 11.90 6.11
C VAL A 25 -0.36 11.73 6.46
N ARG A 26 -1.24 12.16 5.54
CA ARG A 26 -2.68 11.96 5.69
C ARG A 26 -3.06 10.57 5.20
N PHE A 27 -3.71 9.80 6.04
CA PHE A 27 -4.22 8.48 5.69
C PHE A 27 -5.72 8.54 5.38
N THR A 28 -6.12 8.01 4.22
CA THR A 28 -7.52 8.03 3.76
C THR A 28 -7.93 6.69 3.17
N LEU A 29 -9.06 6.15 3.65
CA LEU A 29 -9.78 5.06 2.99
C LEU A 29 -10.93 5.71 2.20
N ALA A 30 -10.78 5.79 0.89
CA ALA A 30 -11.72 6.48 0.03
C ALA A 30 -12.89 5.56 -0.33
N LYS A 31 -14.12 6.08 -0.25
CA LYS A 31 -15.34 5.30 -0.52
C LYS A 31 -15.55 4.99 -2.00
N GLY A 32 -14.86 5.67 -2.90
CA GLY A 32 -14.99 5.47 -4.34
C GLY A 32 -14.27 4.22 -4.84
N TYR A 33 -14.38 3.97 -6.13
CA TYR A 33 -13.73 2.85 -6.80
C TYR A 33 -12.25 3.10 -7.06
N GLU A 34 -11.86 4.36 -7.16
CA GLU A 34 -10.50 4.78 -7.44
C GLU A 34 -10.16 6.02 -6.63
N VAL A 35 -8.86 6.26 -6.46
CA VAL A 35 -8.31 7.48 -5.90
C VAL A 35 -7.52 8.23 -6.97
N ASN A 36 -7.29 9.52 -6.76
CA ASN A 36 -6.55 10.35 -7.72
C ASN A 36 -5.18 10.71 -7.13
N ALA A 37 -4.12 10.22 -7.77
CA ALA A 37 -2.74 10.52 -7.42
C ALA A 37 -2.20 11.52 -8.44
N GLU A 38 -2.33 12.81 -8.14
CA GLU A 38 -1.81 13.88 -9.00
C GLU A 38 -2.26 13.77 -10.47
N GLY A 39 -3.54 13.51 -10.67
CA GLY A 39 -4.13 13.38 -12.01
C GLY A 39 -4.25 11.96 -12.53
N GLU A 40 -3.59 11.00 -11.89
CA GLU A 40 -3.71 9.60 -12.27
C GLU A 40 -4.73 8.87 -11.39
N ARG A 41 -5.63 8.12 -12.01
CA ARG A 41 -6.58 7.28 -11.28
C ARG A 41 -5.95 5.94 -10.99
N CYS A 42 -6.05 5.50 -9.74
CA CYS A 42 -5.49 4.23 -9.29
C CYS A 42 -6.27 3.70 -8.09
N GLN A 43 -5.92 2.49 -7.64
CA GLN A 43 -6.59 1.88 -6.49
C GLN A 43 -5.99 2.31 -5.16
N GLY A 44 -4.76 2.75 -5.17
CA GLY A 44 -4.08 3.27 -3.99
C GLY A 44 -2.77 3.92 -4.34
N TYR A 45 -2.28 4.77 -3.47
CA TYR A 45 -0.99 5.42 -3.67
C TYR A 45 -0.41 5.89 -2.34
N PHE A 46 0.91 6.11 -2.35
CA PHE A 46 1.63 6.83 -1.32
C PHE A 46 2.42 7.96 -1.97
N LEU A 47 2.23 9.18 -1.45
CA LEU A 47 3.00 10.36 -1.83
C LEU A 47 3.70 10.89 -0.59
N GLU A 48 5.03 11.00 -0.66
CA GLU A 48 5.81 11.53 0.46
C GLU A 48 5.53 13.01 0.69
N PRO A 49 5.66 13.51 1.93
CA PRO A 49 5.49 14.94 2.20
C PRO A 49 6.63 15.74 1.57
N ASP A 50 6.34 16.98 1.20
CA ASP A 50 7.37 17.92 0.76
C ASP A 50 7.49 19.02 1.84
N HIS A 51 8.51 18.87 2.68
CA HIS A 51 8.72 19.79 3.80
C HIS A 51 9.09 21.20 3.35
N ARG A 52 9.75 21.34 2.20
CA ARG A 52 10.15 22.66 1.71
C ARG A 52 8.94 23.48 1.28
N LEU A 53 7.93 22.82 0.73
CA LEU A 53 6.69 23.48 0.30
C LEU A 53 5.59 23.42 1.35
N GLY A 54 5.83 22.80 2.49
CA GLY A 54 4.82 22.65 3.53
C GLY A 54 3.66 21.75 3.13
N ILE A 55 3.89 20.83 2.19
CA ILE A 55 2.84 19.92 1.69
C ILE A 55 2.91 18.61 2.47
N GLU A 56 1.76 18.21 3.05
CA GLU A 56 1.66 16.92 3.72
C GLU A 56 1.70 15.78 2.71
N GLY A 57 2.23 14.62 3.13
CA GLY A 57 2.18 13.41 2.34
C GLY A 57 0.77 12.82 2.36
N ARG A 58 0.52 11.82 1.54
CA ARG A 58 -0.78 11.16 1.47
C ARG A 58 -0.61 9.67 1.24
N LEU A 59 -1.36 8.89 2.00
CA LEU A 59 -1.52 7.45 1.82
C LEU A 59 -3.02 7.20 1.65
N ALA A 60 -3.43 6.79 0.47
CA ALA A 60 -4.85 6.65 0.16
C ALA A 60 -5.12 5.34 -0.57
N VAL A 61 -6.25 4.70 -0.22
CA VAL A 61 -6.70 3.46 -0.84
C VAL A 61 -8.20 3.55 -1.09
N ALA A 62 -8.63 3.15 -2.28
CA ALA A 62 -10.03 3.06 -2.64
C ALA A 62 -10.62 1.75 -2.14
N VAL A 63 -11.73 1.82 -1.43
CA VAL A 63 -12.39 0.62 -0.86
C VAL A 63 -13.76 0.34 -1.51
N GLY A 64 -14.30 1.26 -2.31
CA GLY A 64 -15.59 1.09 -2.95
C GLY A 64 -15.60 0.01 -4.01
N GLY A 65 -16.64 -0.83 -4.02
CA GLY A 65 -16.83 -1.85 -5.05
C GLY A 65 -15.80 -2.97 -5.03
N ARG A 66 -14.95 -3.06 -4.01
CA ARG A 66 -13.88 -4.05 -3.91
C ARG A 66 -14.11 -4.97 -2.71
N ARG A 67 -13.65 -6.22 -2.83
CA ARG A 67 -13.63 -7.12 -1.68
C ARG A 67 -12.64 -6.58 -0.65
N THR A 68 -12.95 -6.80 0.62
CA THR A 68 -12.09 -6.33 1.72
C THR A 68 -10.67 -6.87 1.60
N ALA A 69 -10.51 -8.14 1.23
CA ALA A 69 -9.20 -8.74 1.02
C ALA A 69 -8.38 -7.99 -0.03
N ASP A 70 -9.02 -7.53 -1.11
CA ASP A 70 -8.33 -6.85 -2.20
C ASP A 70 -7.80 -5.49 -1.77
N TRP A 71 -8.64 -4.67 -1.12
CA TRP A 71 -8.17 -3.33 -0.71
C TRP A 71 -7.24 -3.40 0.51
N LEU A 72 -7.36 -4.42 1.36
CA LEU A 72 -6.40 -4.63 2.44
C LEU A 72 -5.01 -4.94 1.88
N PHE A 73 -4.95 -5.76 0.84
CA PHE A 73 -3.66 -6.06 0.19
C PHE A 73 -3.07 -4.81 -0.48
N THR A 74 -3.91 -4.03 -1.18
CA THR A 74 -3.49 -2.74 -1.74
C THR A 74 -2.96 -1.82 -0.65
N LEU A 75 -3.64 -1.76 0.49
CA LEU A 75 -3.21 -0.94 1.63
C LEU A 75 -1.86 -1.41 2.17
N ALA A 76 -1.65 -2.72 2.30
CA ALA A 76 -0.36 -3.26 2.74
C ALA A 76 0.76 -2.87 1.77
N HIS A 77 0.49 -2.89 0.47
CA HIS A 77 1.45 -2.47 -0.56
C HIS A 77 1.81 -0.98 -0.40
N GLU A 78 0.82 -0.12 -0.29
CA GLU A 78 1.07 1.32 -0.14
C GLU A 78 1.70 1.66 1.22
N TYR A 79 1.33 0.95 2.26
CA TYR A 79 1.98 1.09 3.57
C TYR A 79 3.44 0.65 3.52
N ALA A 80 3.76 -0.37 2.71
CA ALA A 80 5.16 -0.77 2.50
C ALA A 80 5.97 0.38 1.90
N HIS A 81 5.42 1.10 0.92
CA HIS A 81 6.07 2.29 0.37
C HIS A 81 6.29 3.36 1.44
N PHE A 82 5.28 3.60 2.28
CA PHE A 82 5.41 4.54 3.40
C PHE A 82 6.57 4.14 4.32
N LEU A 83 6.66 2.86 4.69
CA LEU A 83 7.73 2.38 5.55
C LEU A 83 9.12 2.51 4.90
N GLN A 84 9.21 2.23 3.60
CA GLN A 84 10.45 2.41 2.85
C GLN A 84 10.91 3.86 2.90
N TRP A 85 10.00 4.79 2.66
CA TRP A 85 10.30 6.20 2.73
C TRP A 85 10.68 6.63 4.15
N ARG A 86 9.87 6.27 5.13
CA ARG A 86 10.10 6.66 6.53
C ARG A 86 11.47 6.19 7.03
N ASP A 87 11.84 4.96 6.70
CA ASP A 87 13.05 4.33 7.18
C ASP A 87 14.26 4.57 6.26
N ASP A 88 14.07 5.39 5.23
CA ASP A 88 15.10 5.71 4.22
C ASP A 88 15.72 4.43 3.64
N ALA A 89 14.88 3.44 3.33
CA ALA A 89 15.33 2.17 2.79
C ALA A 89 15.94 2.39 1.40
N PRO A 90 17.07 1.71 1.10
CA PRO A 90 17.71 1.88 -0.22
C PRO A 90 16.79 1.64 -1.40
N VAL A 91 15.85 0.69 -1.27
CA VAL A 91 14.90 0.37 -2.35
C VAL A 91 13.97 1.53 -2.68
N TRP A 92 13.67 2.42 -1.71
CA TRP A 92 12.81 3.58 -1.96
C TRP A 92 13.41 4.53 -3.01
N ARG A 93 14.72 4.58 -3.09
CA ARG A 93 15.45 5.42 -4.05
C ARG A 93 15.78 4.68 -5.34
N GLU A 94 15.37 3.43 -5.46
CA GLU A 94 15.62 2.63 -6.65
C GLU A 94 14.89 3.21 -7.85
N LYS A 95 15.62 3.47 -8.92
CA LYS A 95 15.05 4.05 -10.15
C LYS A 95 14.39 3.00 -11.03
N ASP A 96 14.77 1.73 -10.87
CA ASP A 96 14.16 0.65 -11.60
C ASP A 96 12.81 0.29 -10.97
N TYR A 97 11.76 0.58 -11.70
CA TYR A 97 10.38 0.36 -11.27
C TYR A 97 10.13 -1.09 -10.87
N TRP A 98 10.65 -2.04 -11.64
CA TRP A 98 10.50 -3.46 -11.33
C TRP A 98 11.10 -3.82 -9.98
N THR A 99 12.34 -3.40 -9.74
CA THR A 99 13.06 -3.70 -8.49
C THR A 99 12.31 -3.15 -7.29
N LEU A 100 11.87 -1.89 -7.38
CA LEU A 100 11.12 -1.26 -6.30
C LEU A 100 9.81 -2.02 -6.04
N GLU A 101 9.01 -2.25 -7.08
CA GLU A 101 7.68 -2.84 -6.91
C GLU A 101 7.74 -4.31 -6.53
N ALA A 102 8.71 -5.07 -7.03
CA ALA A 102 8.89 -6.47 -6.63
C ALA A 102 9.26 -6.57 -5.14
N GLN A 103 10.14 -5.70 -4.65
CA GLN A 103 10.48 -5.67 -3.24
C GLN A 103 9.28 -5.24 -2.39
N THR A 104 8.54 -4.23 -2.86
CA THR A 104 7.35 -3.73 -2.16
C THR A 104 6.30 -4.82 -2.01
N GLU A 105 6.10 -5.65 -3.04
CA GLU A 105 5.16 -6.77 -2.97
C GLU A 105 5.58 -7.81 -1.94
N ARG A 106 6.87 -8.12 -1.84
CA ARG A 106 7.35 -9.04 -0.80
C ARG A 106 7.11 -8.47 0.60
N GLU A 107 7.37 -7.18 0.77
CA GLU A 107 7.13 -6.49 2.05
C GLU A 107 5.64 -6.43 2.38
N ALA A 108 4.77 -6.24 1.39
CA ALA A 108 3.33 -6.26 1.59
C ALA A 108 2.85 -7.63 2.09
N LEU A 109 3.39 -8.71 1.53
CA LEU A 109 3.07 -10.07 2.00
C LEU A 109 3.49 -10.25 3.46
N GLU A 110 4.67 -9.76 3.84
CA GLU A 110 5.14 -9.82 5.22
C GLU A 110 4.25 -9.00 6.16
N ILE A 111 3.84 -7.82 5.74
CA ILE A 111 2.91 -6.97 6.51
C ILE A 111 1.61 -7.72 6.77
N CYS A 112 1.03 -8.33 5.73
CA CYS A 112 -0.19 -9.10 5.88
C CYS A 112 -0.02 -10.25 6.88
N ARG A 113 1.13 -10.91 6.85
CA ARG A 113 1.45 -12.01 7.75
C ARG A 113 1.65 -11.51 9.19
N ASN A 114 2.43 -10.45 9.36
CA ASN A 114 2.77 -9.91 10.68
C ASN A 114 1.55 -9.37 11.42
N PHE A 115 0.65 -8.71 10.70
CA PHE A 115 -0.59 -8.22 11.28
C PHE A 115 -1.68 -9.29 11.33
N LYS A 116 -1.40 -10.48 10.79
CA LYS A 116 -2.36 -11.60 10.73
C LYS A 116 -3.70 -11.17 10.14
N LEU A 117 -3.63 -10.44 9.03
CA LEU A 117 -4.84 -9.94 8.37
C LEU A 117 -5.70 -11.12 7.89
N PRO A 118 -7.05 -10.98 7.97
CA PRO A 118 -7.96 -12.06 7.60
C PRO A 118 -8.10 -12.20 6.08
N ILE A 119 -6.99 -12.41 5.39
CA ILE A 119 -6.95 -12.64 3.95
C ILE A 119 -6.59 -14.11 3.74
N PRO A 120 -7.47 -14.91 3.12
CA PRO A 120 -7.12 -16.30 2.81
C PRO A 120 -5.82 -16.37 2.00
N ARG A 121 -4.95 -17.31 2.35
CA ARG A 121 -3.63 -17.44 1.71
C ARG A 121 -3.75 -17.53 0.18
N ARG A 122 -4.71 -18.30 -0.33
CA ARG A 122 -4.92 -18.44 -1.78
C ARG A 122 -5.26 -17.12 -2.45
N VAL A 123 -6.05 -16.26 -1.77
CA VAL A 123 -6.42 -14.93 -2.28
C VAL A 123 -5.20 -14.03 -2.29
N LEU A 124 -4.44 -14.04 -1.21
CA LEU A 124 -3.22 -13.26 -1.07
C LEU A 124 -2.21 -13.59 -2.17
N LEU A 125 -1.97 -14.89 -2.40
CA LEU A 125 -1.02 -15.33 -3.42
C LEU A 125 -1.53 -15.05 -4.84
N ALA A 126 -2.85 -15.13 -5.06
CA ALA A 126 -3.45 -14.81 -6.36
C ALA A 126 -3.30 -13.32 -6.68
N GLU A 127 -3.55 -12.44 -5.71
CA GLU A 127 -3.35 -11.00 -5.89
C GLU A 127 -1.89 -10.65 -6.14
N HIS A 128 -0.99 -11.28 -5.40
CA HIS A 128 0.45 -11.09 -5.58
C HIS A 128 0.87 -11.50 -7.01
N ARG A 129 0.45 -12.68 -7.47
CA ARG A 129 0.79 -13.16 -8.83
C ARG A 129 0.22 -12.24 -9.91
N ARG A 130 -1.02 -11.79 -9.72
CA ARG A 130 -1.65 -10.85 -10.66
C ARG A 130 -0.85 -9.56 -10.79
N TYR A 131 -0.44 -9.01 -9.66
CA TYR A 131 0.34 -7.79 -9.65
C TYR A 131 1.72 -8.00 -10.27
N MET A 132 2.41 -9.07 -9.91
CA MET A 132 3.73 -9.39 -10.47
C MET A 132 3.66 -9.56 -11.98
N LYS A 133 2.60 -10.19 -12.49
CA LYS A 133 2.38 -10.31 -13.94
C LYS A 133 2.17 -8.94 -14.58
N LYS A 134 1.40 -8.07 -13.92
CA LYS A 134 1.13 -6.72 -14.42
C LYS A 134 2.40 -5.90 -14.56
N ILE A 135 3.32 -5.99 -13.61
CA ILE A 135 4.57 -5.21 -13.65
C ILE A 135 5.70 -5.91 -14.41
N SER A 136 5.50 -7.15 -14.87
CA SER A 136 6.55 -7.93 -15.57
C SER A 136 7.04 -7.24 -16.83
N LYS A 137 6.24 -6.39 -17.46
CA LYS A 137 6.64 -5.59 -18.63
C LYS A 137 7.75 -4.60 -18.31
N TYR A 138 7.96 -4.28 -17.03
CA TYR A 138 9.04 -3.38 -16.60
C TYR A 138 10.28 -4.12 -16.14
N LYS A 139 10.26 -5.45 -16.17
CA LYS A 139 11.40 -6.27 -15.77
C LYS A 139 12.58 -5.99 -16.71
N PRO A 140 13.78 -5.71 -16.15
CA PRO A 140 14.96 -5.46 -17.00
C PRO A 140 15.24 -6.63 -17.94
N VAL A 141 15.52 -6.31 -19.20
CA VAL A 141 15.97 -7.28 -20.19
C VAL A 141 17.45 -7.51 -19.96
N ARG A 142 17.82 -8.77 -19.72
CA ARG A 142 19.22 -9.16 -19.54
C ARG A 142 19.79 -9.66 -20.86
#